data_816e71b3bcc897ecf550e714ea60476a
#
_entry.id   816e71b3bcc897ecf550e714ea60476a
#
_cell.length_a   1.000
_cell.length_b   1.000
_cell.length_c   1.000
_cell.angle_alpha   90.00
_cell.angle_beta   90.00
_cell.angle_gamma   90.00
#
_symmetry.space_group_name_H-M   'P 1'
#
loop_
_entity.id
_entity.type
_entity.pdbx_description
1 polymer ?
#
loop_
_entity_poly.entity_id
_entity_poly.type
_entity_poly.pdbx_seq_one_letter_code
_entity_poly.pdbx_strand_id
1 'polypeptide(L)'
;MIARVPLTLAGLLLSLLLSAALAASPAQAERLIVSVSNHRVTVTPNYSGEELVLFGSVEKDATTPANRTYDLVVTVSGPRADMVARRKERRFGIWINNDARQFLQVPTYLALFANRPFDDLASAEVQRRQQLGLNNVLLTQRVGPDYADVVPDDAFRKAFVRLQKQHGLYREDTAAVTFLTPTLFRTGIPLPGQVPIGTYDIEIKLFANGALVTKADSAFEIVKVGFEQFVATTSRQNGLIYGLITAAMALMTGWMASIVFRKD
;
A
#
# COMPACT_ATOMS: atom_id res chain seq x y z
N MET A 1 3.56 5.15 -68.11
CA MET A 1 2.17 5.59 -67.89
C MET A 1 1.98 5.88 -66.42
N ILE A 2 2.02 7.15 -66.03
CA ILE A 2 1.77 7.58 -64.65
C ILE A 2 0.28 7.95 -64.57
N ALA A 3 -0.49 7.12 -63.85
CA ALA A 3 -1.93 7.36 -63.67
C ALA A 3 -2.13 8.61 -62.81
N ARG A 4 -2.71 9.66 -63.36
CA ARG A 4 -3.11 10.88 -62.66
C ARG A 4 -4.36 10.54 -61.84
N VAL A 5 -4.20 10.40 -60.53
CA VAL A 5 -5.34 10.32 -59.58
C VAL A 5 -6.11 11.65 -59.71
N PRO A 6 -7.43 11.63 -60.00
CA PRO A 6 -8.19 12.86 -60.13
C PRO A 6 -8.27 13.61 -58.79
N LEU A 7 -8.03 14.91 -58.85
CA LEU A 7 -7.98 15.81 -57.67
C LEU A 7 -9.23 15.70 -56.77
N THR A 8 -10.36 15.34 -57.37
CA THR A 8 -11.64 15.11 -56.71
C THR A 8 -11.63 13.89 -55.76
N LEU A 9 -10.90 12.81 -56.10
CA LEU A 9 -10.78 11.62 -55.26
C LEU A 9 -9.89 11.89 -54.04
N ALA A 10 -8.84 12.68 -54.23
CA ALA A 10 -7.96 13.07 -53.14
C ALA A 10 -8.67 13.98 -52.12
N GLY A 11 -9.52 14.90 -52.58
CA GLY A 11 -10.34 15.75 -51.72
C GLY A 11 -11.38 14.98 -50.91
N LEU A 12 -12.02 13.95 -51.53
CA LEU A 12 -13.00 13.09 -50.88
C LEU A 12 -12.35 12.19 -49.80
N LEU A 13 -11.16 11.65 -50.08
CA LEU A 13 -10.38 10.89 -49.10
C LEU A 13 -9.90 11.76 -47.94
N LEU A 14 -9.47 12.97 -48.20
CA LEU A 14 -9.03 13.90 -47.15
C LEU A 14 -10.22 14.36 -46.27
N SER A 15 -11.40 14.59 -46.83
CA SER A 15 -12.59 14.94 -46.05
C SER A 15 -13.11 13.76 -45.22
N LEU A 16 -12.98 12.51 -45.71
CA LEU A 16 -13.34 11.31 -45.00
C LEU A 16 -12.37 11.04 -43.84
N LEU A 17 -11.07 11.24 -44.02
CA LEU A 17 -10.05 11.15 -42.98
C LEU A 17 -10.23 12.24 -41.91
N LEU A 18 -10.58 13.46 -42.31
CA LEU A 18 -10.82 14.56 -41.40
C LEU A 18 -12.09 14.33 -40.54
N SER A 19 -13.16 13.79 -41.14
CA SER A 19 -14.40 13.43 -40.44
C SER A 19 -14.18 12.24 -39.45
N ALA A 20 -13.36 11.26 -39.83
CA ALA A 20 -12.99 10.16 -38.95
C ALA A 20 -12.13 10.62 -37.77
N ALA A 21 -11.25 11.60 -37.96
CA ALA A 21 -10.44 12.19 -36.88
C ALA A 21 -11.28 13.05 -35.91
N LEU A 22 -12.33 13.71 -36.37
CA LEU A 22 -13.26 14.46 -35.49
C LEU A 22 -14.22 13.55 -34.73
N ALA A 23 -14.47 12.32 -35.19
CA ALA A 23 -15.34 11.36 -34.51
C ALA A 23 -14.65 10.59 -33.36
N ALA A 24 -13.34 10.70 -33.21
CA ALA A 24 -12.60 10.18 -32.07
C ALA A 24 -12.78 11.09 -30.84
N SER A 25 -14.00 11.13 -30.29
CA SER A 25 -14.19 11.68 -28.94
C SER A 25 -13.33 10.88 -27.98
N PRO A 26 -12.51 11.49 -27.09
CA PRO A 26 -11.81 10.75 -26.04
C PRO A 26 -12.88 10.03 -25.24
N ALA A 27 -12.80 8.71 -25.19
CA ALA A 27 -13.61 7.91 -24.29
C ALA A 27 -13.28 8.39 -22.87
N GLN A 28 -14.15 9.20 -22.27
CA GLN A 28 -14.00 9.59 -20.88
C GLN A 28 -14.22 8.35 -20.05
N ALA A 29 -13.16 7.85 -19.45
CA ALA A 29 -13.23 6.74 -18.52
C ALA A 29 -13.71 7.27 -17.17
N GLU A 30 -14.48 6.46 -16.43
CA GLU A 30 -14.87 6.73 -15.05
C GLU A 30 -13.62 7.08 -14.22
N ARG A 31 -13.72 8.08 -13.37
CA ARG A 31 -12.60 8.60 -12.59
C ARG A 31 -12.80 8.31 -11.10
N LEU A 32 -11.72 7.92 -10.43
CA LEU A 32 -11.68 7.78 -8.98
C LEU A 32 -11.06 9.03 -8.36
N ILE A 33 -11.76 9.63 -7.41
CA ILE A 33 -11.22 10.63 -6.50
C ILE A 33 -11.05 9.96 -5.15
N VAL A 34 -9.84 10.01 -4.59
CA VAL A 34 -9.50 9.32 -3.34
C VAL A 34 -8.75 10.26 -2.40
N SER A 35 -8.95 10.06 -1.10
CA SER A 35 -8.22 10.77 -0.06
C SER A 35 -8.05 9.88 1.17
N VAL A 36 -6.97 10.09 1.90
CA VAL A 36 -6.67 9.42 3.17
C VAL A 36 -6.88 10.40 4.32
N SER A 37 -7.38 9.93 5.44
CA SER A 37 -7.62 10.77 6.63
C SER A 37 -6.35 11.45 7.15
N ASN A 38 -5.20 10.80 6.99
CA ASN A 38 -3.91 11.35 7.37
C ASN A 38 -2.81 10.84 6.42
N HIS A 39 -2.01 11.75 5.85
CA HIS A 39 -0.89 11.40 4.97
C HIS A 39 0.42 11.14 5.74
N ARG A 40 0.45 11.38 7.04
CA ARG A 40 1.60 11.13 7.89
C ARG A 40 1.18 10.54 9.23
N VAL A 41 1.63 9.34 9.52
CA VAL A 41 1.46 8.64 10.79
C VAL A 41 2.75 8.73 11.59
N THR A 42 2.63 9.10 12.85
CA THR A 42 3.77 9.26 13.74
C THR A 42 3.83 8.12 14.75
N VAL A 43 4.88 7.32 14.66
CA VAL A 43 5.14 6.23 15.62
C VAL A 43 5.95 6.78 16.80
N THR A 44 5.29 6.84 17.95
CA THR A 44 5.90 7.19 19.25
C THR A 44 6.30 5.91 20.01
N PRO A 45 7.09 6.00 21.10
CA PRO A 45 7.40 4.83 21.94
C PRO A 45 6.17 4.11 22.50
N ASN A 46 5.05 4.81 22.67
CA ASN A 46 3.78 4.26 23.18
C ASN A 46 2.78 3.92 22.06
N TYR A 47 3.23 3.86 20.80
CA TYR A 47 2.37 3.54 19.68
C TYR A 47 1.90 2.08 19.76
N SER A 48 0.58 1.89 19.83
CA SER A 48 -0.06 0.55 19.90
C SER A 48 -0.74 0.14 18.61
N GLY A 49 -0.73 1.01 17.61
CA GLY A 49 -1.44 0.88 16.34
C GLY A 49 -2.42 2.02 16.12
N GLU A 50 -2.78 2.25 14.87
CA GLU A 50 -3.73 3.27 14.44
C GLU A 50 -4.54 2.75 13.26
N GLU A 51 -5.72 3.29 13.04
CA GLU A 51 -6.52 3.01 11.86
C GLU A 51 -6.64 4.27 11.00
N LEU A 52 -6.13 4.20 9.77
CA LEU A 52 -6.34 5.23 8.77
C LEU A 52 -7.64 4.96 8.02
N VAL A 53 -8.36 6.01 7.67
CA VAL A 53 -9.54 5.90 6.83
C VAL A 53 -9.23 6.39 5.43
N LEU A 54 -9.40 5.52 4.45
CA LEU A 54 -9.44 5.86 3.03
C LEU A 54 -10.90 6.07 2.64
N PHE A 55 -11.17 7.16 1.98
CA PHE A 55 -12.48 7.46 1.39
C PHE A 55 -12.30 7.99 -0.02
N GLY A 56 -13.31 7.80 -0.83
CA GLY A 56 -13.26 8.28 -2.21
C GLY A 56 -14.61 8.18 -2.90
N SER A 57 -14.68 8.81 -4.07
CA SER A 57 -15.85 8.84 -4.90
C SER A 57 -15.55 8.42 -6.34
N VAL A 58 -16.49 7.69 -6.92
CA VAL A 58 -16.48 7.35 -8.34
C VAL A 58 -17.22 8.46 -9.09
N GLU A 59 -16.49 9.21 -9.91
CA GLU A 59 -17.10 10.12 -10.87
C GLU A 59 -17.53 9.33 -12.11
N LYS A 60 -18.85 9.31 -12.35
CA LYS A 60 -19.42 8.66 -13.53
C LYS A 60 -19.26 9.55 -14.74
N ASP A 61 -18.95 8.95 -15.86
CA ASP A 61 -19.07 9.64 -17.15
C ASP A 61 -20.56 9.80 -17.54
N ALA A 62 -20.84 10.78 -18.41
CA ALA A 62 -22.18 11.05 -18.93
C ALA A 62 -22.80 9.85 -19.67
N THR A 63 -21.98 8.93 -20.19
CA THR A 63 -22.39 7.71 -20.88
C THR A 63 -22.60 6.52 -19.96
N THR A 64 -22.22 6.62 -18.67
CA THR A 64 -22.32 5.52 -17.71
C THR A 64 -23.77 5.31 -17.25
N PRO A 65 -24.32 4.08 -17.34
CA PRO A 65 -25.66 3.79 -16.84
C PRO A 65 -25.80 4.16 -15.35
N ALA A 66 -26.90 4.79 -14.99
CA ALA A 66 -27.14 5.26 -13.61
C ALA A 66 -27.13 4.11 -12.57
N ASN A 67 -27.56 2.90 -12.99
CA ASN A 67 -27.67 1.70 -12.15
C ASN A 67 -26.41 0.80 -12.18
N ARG A 68 -25.29 1.26 -12.74
CA ARG A 68 -24.05 0.48 -12.79
C ARG A 68 -23.54 0.24 -11.36
N THR A 69 -23.33 -1.03 -11.03
CA THR A 69 -22.71 -1.47 -9.77
C THR A 69 -21.21 -1.56 -9.91
N TYR A 70 -20.53 -1.17 -8.86
CA TYR A 70 -19.08 -1.17 -8.80
C TYR A 70 -18.57 -2.09 -7.71
N ASP A 71 -17.43 -2.69 -7.99
CA ASP A 71 -16.61 -3.40 -7.03
C ASP A 71 -15.29 -2.67 -6.86
N LEU A 72 -14.79 -2.65 -5.66
CA LEU A 72 -13.58 -1.92 -5.33
C LEU A 72 -12.60 -2.83 -4.58
N VAL A 73 -11.34 -2.77 -5.03
CA VAL A 73 -10.24 -3.41 -4.34
C VAL A 73 -9.20 -2.36 -3.99
N VAL A 74 -8.83 -2.30 -2.73
CA VAL A 74 -7.77 -1.43 -2.20
C VAL A 74 -6.59 -2.29 -1.80
N THR A 75 -5.43 -2.04 -2.36
CA THR A 75 -4.18 -2.68 -2.01
C THR A 75 -3.27 -1.66 -1.33
N VAL A 76 -2.85 -1.93 -0.11
CA VAL A 76 -1.91 -1.09 0.64
C VAL A 76 -0.59 -1.84 0.76
N SER A 77 0.48 -1.27 0.23
CA SER A 77 1.83 -1.85 0.22
C SER A 77 2.79 -0.96 1.01
N GLY A 78 3.44 -1.52 2.02
CA GLY A 78 4.50 -0.86 2.78
C GLY A 78 5.86 -0.87 2.05
N PRO A 79 6.89 -0.30 2.67
CA PRO A 79 8.23 -0.28 2.10
C PRO A 79 8.71 -1.69 1.79
N ARG A 80 9.51 -1.81 0.72
CA ARG A 80 10.02 -3.09 0.25
C ARG A 80 11.34 -3.43 0.93
N ALA A 81 11.50 -4.70 1.30
CA ALA A 81 12.73 -5.21 1.92
C ALA A 81 13.00 -6.66 1.50
N ASP A 82 14.25 -7.07 1.62
CA ASP A 82 14.63 -8.45 1.46
C ASP A 82 14.38 -9.20 2.76
N MET A 83 13.72 -10.36 2.67
CA MET A 83 13.35 -11.18 3.82
C MET A 83 13.78 -12.63 3.62
N VAL A 84 14.12 -13.32 4.71
CA VAL A 84 14.54 -14.72 4.67
C VAL A 84 13.59 -15.58 5.49
N ALA A 85 12.95 -16.56 4.83
CA ALA A 85 12.21 -17.62 5.50
C ALA A 85 13.14 -18.83 5.70
N ARG A 86 13.18 -19.35 6.93
CA ARG A 86 14.01 -20.51 7.30
C ARG A 86 13.13 -21.65 7.78
N ARG A 87 13.42 -22.87 7.28
CA ARG A 87 12.77 -24.09 7.72
C ARG A 87 13.62 -24.76 8.81
N LYS A 88 13.03 -24.93 9.98
CA LYS A 88 13.65 -25.68 11.08
C LYS A 88 13.30 -27.17 10.96
N GLU A 89 14.28 -28.03 11.13
CA GLU A 89 14.13 -29.48 11.27
C GLU A 89 14.75 -29.96 12.57
N ARG A 90 14.16 -31.01 13.15
CA ARG A 90 14.72 -31.64 14.33
C ARG A 90 15.66 -32.79 13.89
N ARG A 91 16.96 -32.63 14.16
CA ARG A 91 17.95 -33.67 13.94
C ARG A 91 18.70 -33.96 15.24
N PHE A 92 18.83 -35.23 15.59
CA PHE A 92 19.49 -35.69 16.83
C PHE A 92 18.97 -34.95 18.10
N GLY A 93 17.67 -34.68 18.16
CA GLY A 93 17.05 -34.00 19.30
C GLY A 93 17.15 -32.47 19.34
N ILE A 94 17.92 -31.84 18.48
CA ILE A 94 18.08 -30.38 18.39
C ILE A 94 17.38 -29.80 17.15
N TRP A 95 16.93 -28.56 17.25
CA TRP A 95 16.35 -27.83 16.12
C TRP A 95 17.45 -27.10 15.33
N ILE A 96 17.62 -27.45 14.07
CA ILE A 96 18.56 -26.79 13.17
C ILE A 96 17.83 -26.13 11.99
N ASN A 97 18.40 -25.04 11.46
CA ASN A 97 17.92 -24.43 10.20
C ASN A 97 18.46 -25.29 9.04
N ASN A 98 17.60 -26.11 8.45
CA ASN A 98 18.00 -27.03 7.39
C ASN A 98 17.92 -26.41 5.99
N ASP A 99 16.97 -25.48 5.78
CA ASP A 99 16.73 -24.85 4.47
C ASP A 99 16.30 -23.39 4.67
N ALA A 100 16.64 -22.53 3.70
CA ALA A 100 16.31 -21.12 3.72
C ALA A 100 15.94 -20.62 2.32
N ARG A 101 14.99 -19.71 2.26
CA ARG A 101 14.59 -19.06 1.02
C ARG A 101 14.60 -17.54 1.21
N GLN A 102 15.28 -16.83 0.32
CA GLN A 102 15.33 -15.37 0.30
C GLN A 102 14.20 -14.84 -0.58
N PHE A 103 13.37 -13.98 -0.03
CA PHE A 103 12.36 -13.18 -0.71
C PHE A 103 12.94 -11.80 -0.97
N LEU A 104 12.93 -11.37 -2.24
CA LEU A 104 13.58 -10.14 -2.67
C LEU A 104 12.55 -9.04 -2.88
N GLN A 105 12.83 -7.85 -2.33
CA GLN A 105 12.03 -6.65 -2.51
C GLN A 105 10.53 -6.89 -2.29
N VAL A 106 10.21 -7.69 -1.27
CA VAL A 106 8.81 -7.94 -0.89
C VAL A 106 8.30 -6.84 0.03
N PRO A 107 7.00 -6.47 -0.06
CA PRO A 107 6.44 -5.47 0.83
C PRO A 107 6.51 -5.93 2.28
N THR A 108 6.96 -5.07 3.17
CA THR A 108 7.03 -5.35 4.62
C THR A 108 5.66 -5.35 5.28
N TYR A 109 4.71 -4.65 4.68
CA TYR A 109 3.29 -4.63 5.03
C TYR A 109 2.48 -4.78 3.76
N LEU A 110 1.42 -5.58 3.78
CA LEU A 110 0.53 -5.78 2.65
C LEU A 110 -0.90 -6.04 3.12
N ALA A 111 -1.79 -5.15 2.74
CA ALA A 111 -3.21 -5.31 3.04
C ALA A 111 -4.05 -5.20 1.76
N LEU A 112 -4.96 -6.15 1.58
CA LEU A 112 -5.91 -6.18 0.49
C LEU A 112 -7.32 -6.11 1.06
N PHE A 113 -8.07 -5.10 0.66
CA PHE A 113 -9.43 -4.84 1.09
C PHE A 113 -10.35 -4.84 -0.12
N ALA A 114 -11.52 -5.46 0.02
CA ALA A 114 -12.54 -5.48 -1.03
C ALA A 114 -13.93 -5.26 -0.42
N ASN A 115 -14.91 -4.99 -1.27
CA ASN A 115 -16.32 -4.91 -0.87
C ASN A 115 -17.06 -6.25 -0.94
N ARG A 116 -16.44 -7.25 -1.59
CA ARG A 116 -16.95 -8.65 -1.67
C ARG A 116 -15.81 -9.61 -1.97
N PRO A 117 -16.03 -10.94 -1.87
CA PRO A 117 -15.03 -11.96 -2.18
C PRO A 117 -14.46 -11.80 -3.59
N PHE A 118 -13.16 -12.04 -3.75
CA PHE A 118 -12.46 -11.87 -5.04
C PHE A 118 -13.01 -12.81 -6.13
N ASP A 119 -13.50 -13.99 -5.76
CA ASP A 119 -14.08 -14.98 -6.68
C ASP A 119 -15.39 -14.49 -7.30
N ASP A 120 -16.15 -13.69 -6.55
CA ASP A 120 -17.37 -13.05 -7.03
C ASP A 120 -17.11 -11.76 -7.81
N LEU A 121 -15.92 -11.16 -7.61
CA LEU A 121 -15.54 -9.88 -8.17
C LEU A 121 -14.98 -10.01 -9.58
N ALA A 122 -14.12 -10.99 -9.83
CA ALA A 122 -13.44 -11.16 -11.10
C ALA A 122 -13.03 -12.62 -11.37
N SER A 123 -12.87 -12.98 -12.64
CA SER A 123 -12.39 -14.29 -13.05
C SER A 123 -10.96 -14.58 -12.50
N ALA A 124 -10.61 -15.85 -12.33
CA ALA A 124 -9.30 -16.25 -11.84
C ALA A 124 -8.12 -15.70 -12.67
N GLU A 125 -8.33 -15.48 -13.98
CA GLU A 125 -7.33 -14.85 -14.84
C GLU A 125 -7.15 -13.38 -14.50
N VAL A 126 -8.23 -12.62 -14.32
CA VAL A 126 -8.19 -11.21 -13.92
C VAL A 126 -7.61 -11.07 -12.52
N GLN A 127 -7.97 -11.96 -11.59
CA GLN A 127 -7.40 -11.98 -10.23
C GLN A 127 -5.87 -12.12 -10.28
N ARG A 128 -5.33 -13.05 -11.06
CA ARG A 128 -3.88 -13.22 -11.21
C ARG A 128 -3.23 -12.00 -11.87
N ARG A 129 -3.81 -11.48 -12.97
CA ARG A 129 -3.27 -10.33 -13.69
C ARG A 129 -3.26 -9.07 -12.83
N GLN A 130 -4.29 -8.85 -12.04
CA GLN A 130 -4.45 -7.68 -11.17
C GLN A 130 -3.93 -7.91 -9.74
N GLN A 131 -3.36 -9.08 -9.44
CA GLN A 131 -2.84 -9.47 -8.12
C GLN A 131 -3.88 -9.33 -7.00
N LEU A 132 -5.11 -9.78 -7.26
CA LEU A 132 -6.19 -9.75 -6.28
C LEU A 132 -6.08 -10.95 -5.33
N GLY A 133 -6.03 -10.66 -4.04
CA GLY A 133 -5.82 -11.66 -3.00
C GLY A 133 -4.34 -12.01 -2.76
N LEU A 134 -4.01 -12.37 -1.53
CA LEU A 134 -2.62 -12.67 -1.11
C LEU A 134 -2.01 -13.86 -1.87
N ASN A 135 -2.84 -14.74 -2.40
CA ASN A 135 -2.38 -15.87 -3.21
C ASN A 135 -1.87 -15.45 -4.59
N ASN A 136 -2.35 -14.33 -5.11
CA ASN A 136 -2.03 -13.84 -6.45
C ASN A 136 -0.94 -12.73 -6.45
N VAL A 137 -0.50 -12.26 -5.28
CA VAL A 137 0.56 -11.25 -5.18
C VAL A 137 1.89 -11.87 -5.57
N LEU A 138 2.68 -11.13 -6.38
CA LEU A 138 4.02 -11.53 -6.78
C LEU A 138 5.00 -11.39 -5.61
N LEU A 139 5.64 -12.51 -5.23
CA LEU A 139 6.68 -12.56 -4.21
C LEU A 139 7.93 -13.18 -4.82
N THR A 140 8.79 -12.34 -5.36
CA THR A 140 10.04 -12.79 -6.01
C THR A 140 10.94 -13.49 -5.01
N GLN A 141 11.40 -14.70 -5.37
CA GLN A 141 12.30 -15.50 -4.55
C GLN A 141 13.61 -15.78 -5.30
N ARG A 142 14.67 -15.93 -4.53
CA ARG A 142 15.94 -16.44 -5.05
C ARG A 142 15.94 -17.97 -4.93
N VAL A 143 16.03 -18.65 -6.06
CA VAL A 143 16.09 -20.11 -6.15
C VAL A 143 17.45 -20.49 -6.79
N GLY A 144 18.45 -20.82 -5.95
CA GLY A 144 19.82 -21.03 -6.43
C GLY A 144 20.45 -19.76 -7.02
N PRO A 145 21.09 -19.83 -8.20
CA PRO A 145 21.63 -18.67 -8.89
C PRO A 145 20.57 -17.82 -9.59
N ASP A 146 19.36 -18.36 -9.81
CA ASP A 146 18.32 -17.73 -10.60
C ASP A 146 17.27 -17.04 -9.71
N TYR A 147 16.61 -16.03 -10.31
CA TYR A 147 15.44 -15.39 -9.72
C TYR A 147 14.20 -16.04 -10.33
N ALA A 148 13.34 -16.59 -9.51
CA ALA A 148 12.08 -17.14 -9.96
C ALA A 148 10.93 -16.41 -9.27
N ASP A 149 9.94 -16.05 -10.06
CA ASP A 149 8.63 -15.75 -9.51
C ASP A 149 7.97 -17.07 -9.13
N VAL A 150 7.70 -17.26 -7.86
CA VAL A 150 7.39 -18.57 -7.34
C VAL A 150 5.92 -18.88 -7.46
N VAL A 151 5.69 -20.07 -7.99
CA VAL A 151 4.40 -20.74 -8.10
C VAL A 151 3.61 -20.60 -6.77
N PRO A 152 2.30 -20.27 -6.81
CA PRO A 152 1.46 -20.11 -5.61
C PRO A 152 1.53 -21.26 -4.60
N ASP A 153 1.87 -22.47 -5.07
CA ASP A 153 1.92 -23.69 -4.27
C ASP A 153 3.26 -23.97 -3.55
N ASP A 154 4.26 -23.10 -3.67
CA ASP A 154 5.52 -23.28 -2.96
C ASP A 154 5.36 -23.24 -1.44
N ALA A 155 5.94 -24.21 -0.74
CA ALA A 155 5.85 -24.37 0.71
C ALA A 155 6.45 -23.18 1.48
N PHE A 156 7.57 -22.58 0.98
CA PHE A 156 8.17 -21.41 1.58
C PHE A 156 7.30 -20.18 1.42
N ARG A 157 6.68 -19.99 0.25
CA ARG A 157 5.72 -18.93 0.01
C ARG A 157 4.53 -19.01 0.97
N LYS A 158 3.91 -20.21 1.07
CA LYS A 158 2.78 -20.43 2.00
C LYS A 158 3.19 -20.15 3.45
N ALA A 159 4.37 -20.61 3.87
CA ALA A 159 4.90 -20.35 5.21
C ALA A 159 5.17 -18.86 5.44
N PHE A 160 5.77 -18.18 4.47
CA PHE A 160 6.05 -16.75 4.54
C PHE A 160 4.76 -15.93 4.70
N VAL A 161 3.77 -16.11 3.83
CA VAL A 161 2.48 -15.41 3.91
C VAL A 161 1.77 -15.69 5.24
N ARG A 162 1.79 -16.97 5.70
CA ARG A 162 1.21 -17.34 6.99
C ARG A 162 1.88 -16.62 8.16
N LEU A 163 3.21 -16.54 8.20
CA LEU A 163 3.95 -15.86 9.25
C LEU A 163 3.68 -14.36 9.25
N GLN A 164 3.64 -13.74 8.07
CA GLN A 164 3.30 -12.31 7.95
C GLN A 164 1.85 -12.02 8.39
N LYS A 165 0.91 -12.93 8.10
CA LYS A 165 -0.47 -12.86 8.64
C LYS A 165 -0.48 -12.96 10.17
N GLN A 166 0.28 -13.88 10.75
CA GLN A 166 0.38 -14.04 12.21
C GLN A 166 0.97 -12.81 12.91
N HIS A 167 1.89 -12.10 12.26
CA HIS A 167 2.44 -10.85 12.74
C HIS A 167 1.51 -9.64 12.50
N GLY A 168 0.36 -9.83 11.83
CA GLY A 168 -0.55 -8.74 11.48
C GLY A 168 -0.04 -7.80 10.37
N LEU A 169 1.06 -8.19 9.69
CA LEU A 169 1.68 -7.39 8.62
C LEU A 169 1.05 -7.67 7.25
N TYR A 170 0.54 -8.90 7.03
CA TYR A 170 -0.23 -9.23 5.83
C TYR A 170 -1.69 -9.46 6.22
N ARG A 171 -2.58 -8.79 5.53
CA ARG A 171 -4.03 -8.87 5.79
C ARG A 171 -4.83 -8.96 4.49
N GLU A 172 -5.90 -9.71 4.54
CA GLU A 172 -6.89 -9.79 3.49
C GLU A 172 -8.27 -9.75 4.12
N ASP A 173 -9.10 -8.81 3.65
CA ASP A 173 -10.46 -8.63 4.18
C ASP A 173 -11.38 -8.22 3.03
N THR A 174 -12.27 -9.14 2.66
CA THR A 174 -13.17 -9.00 1.52
C THR A 174 -14.48 -8.28 1.85
N ALA A 175 -14.64 -7.78 3.07
CA ALA A 175 -15.81 -7.01 3.51
C ALA A 175 -15.42 -5.64 4.12
N ALA A 176 -14.14 -5.24 3.99
CA ALA A 176 -13.63 -4.02 4.60
C ALA A 176 -14.03 -2.75 3.85
N VAL A 177 -14.28 -2.84 2.55
CA VAL A 177 -14.72 -1.68 1.75
C VAL A 177 -16.23 -1.56 1.82
N THR A 178 -16.71 -0.41 2.26
CA THR A 178 -18.15 -0.12 2.37
C THR A 178 -18.53 1.03 1.44
N PHE A 179 -19.50 0.79 0.56
CA PHE A 179 -20.13 1.86 -0.20
C PHE A 179 -21.21 2.54 0.65
N LEU A 180 -21.04 3.85 0.92
CA LEU A 180 -21.99 4.68 1.67
C LEU A 180 -23.12 5.19 0.77
N THR A 181 -22.79 5.42 -0.51
CA THR A 181 -23.72 5.71 -1.60
C THR A 181 -23.29 4.90 -2.82
N PRO A 182 -24.03 4.84 -3.92
CA PRO A 182 -23.60 4.11 -5.13
C PRO A 182 -22.24 4.55 -5.70
N THR A 183 -21.72 5.71 -5.26
CA THR A 183 -20.45 6.27 -5.75
C THR A 183 -19.45 6.58 -4.65
N LEU A 184 -19.89 6.79 -3.40
CA LEU A 184 -19.02 7.13 -2.28
C LEU A 184 -18.68 5.88 -1.48
N PHE A 185 -17.40 5.64 -1.26
CA PHE A 185 -16.90 4.50 -0.48
C PHE A 185 -15.93 4.93 0.62
N ARG A 186 -15.77 4.05 1.60
CA ARG A 186 -14.75 4.15 2.62
C ARG A 186 -14.18 2.79 2.98
N THR A 187 -12.95 2.75 3.48
CA THR A 187 -12.35 1.57 4.12
C THR A 187 -11.39 1.99 5.22
N GLY A 188 -11.30 1.19 6.28
CA GLY A 188 -10.29 1.33 7.33
C GLY A 188 -9.01 0.58 6.95
N ILE A 189 -7.87 1.19 7.18
CA ILE A 189 -6.53 0.62 6.99
C ILE A 189 -5.91 0.47 8.38
N PRO A 190 -5.97 -0.72 9.01
CA PRO A 190 -5.40 -0.93 10.33
C PRO A 190 -3.87 -1.05 10.23
N LEU A 191 -3.18 -0.21 10.98
CA LEU A 191 -1.73 -0.23 11.12
C LEU A 191 -1.38 -0.85 12.47
N PRO A 192 -0.70 -2.01 12.52
CA PRO A 192 -0.31 -2.64 13.78
C PRO A 192 0.77 -1.84 14.51
N GLY A 193 0.93 -2.06 15.82
CA GLY A 193 1.95 -1.38 16.62
C GLY A 193 3.40 -1.61 16.15
N GLN A 194 3.66 -2.71 15.44
CA GLN A 194 4.97 -3.06 14.86
C GLN A 194 5.06 -2.72 13.37
N VAL A 195 4.29 -1.75 12.92
CA VAL A 195 4.27 -1.34 11.52
C VAL A 195 5.65 -0.79 11.09
N PRO A 196 6.22 -1.25 9.96
CA PRO A 196 7.49 -0.73 9.45
C PRO A 196 7.41 0.75 9.07
N ILE A 197 8.51 1.48 9.31
CA ILE A 197 8.64 2.90 8.97
C ILE A 197 8.93 3.04 7.48
N GLY A 198 8.36 4.04 6.83
CA GLY A 198 8.60 4.37 5.43
C GLY A 198 7.34 4.82 4.70
N THR A 199 7.43 4.86 3.37
CA THR A 199 6.32 5.24 2.49
C THR A 199 5.44 4.03 2.19
N TYR A 200 4.14 4.24 2.22
CA TYR A 200 3.10 3.27 1.94
C TYR A 200 2.33 3.70 0.72
N ASP A 201 2.28 2.83 -0.28
CA ASP A 201 1.53 3.04 -1.50
C ASP A 201 0.13 2.41 -1.37
N ILE A 202 -0.88 3.13 -1.79
CA ILE A 202 -2.27 2.67 -1.84
C ILE A 202 -2.69 2.64 -3.29
N GLU A 203 -2.95 1.45 -3.83
CA GLU A 203 -3.53 1.27 -5.17
C GLU A 203 -5.00 0.91 -5.04
N ILE A 204 -5.86 1.70 -5.65
CA ILE A 204 -7.30 1.50 -5.66
C ILE A 204 -7.73 1.08 -7.06
N LYS A 205 -8.37 -0.07 -7.17
CA LYS A 205 -8.84 -0.66 -8.43
C LYS A 205 -10.36 -0.70 -8.44
N LEU A 206 -10.97 -0.06 -9.42
CA LEU A 206 -12.41 -0.08 -9.64
C LEU A 206 -12.75 -1.12 -10.70
N PHE A 207 -13.67 -2.00 -10.37
CA PHE A 207 -14.19 -3.02 -11.28
C PHE A 207 -15.68 -2.79 -11.55
N ALA A 208 -16.12 -3.21 -12.72
CA ALA A 208 -17.53 -3.34 -13.04
C ALA A 208 -17.72 -4.56 -13.95
N ASN A 209 -18.68 -5.41 -13.61
CA ASN A 209 -18.97 -6.66 -14.32
C ASN A 209 -17.72 -7.54 -14.52
N GLY A 210 -16.85 -7.61 -13.52
CA GLY A 210 -15.63 -8.43 -13.57
C GLY A 210 -14.45 -7.84 -14.33
N ALA A 211 -14.60 -6.68 -14.95
CA ALA A 211 -13.55 -6.00 -15.70
C ALA A 211 -13.01 -4.79 -14.93
N LEU A 212 -11.70 -4.57 -15.00
CA LEU A 212 -11.07 -3.37 -14.45
C LEU A 212 -11.48 -2.15 -15.27
N VAL A 213 -12.05 -1.14 -14.60
CA VAL A 213 -12.51 0.10 -15.20
C VAL A 213 -11.44 1.18 -15.11
N THR A 214 -10.96 1.44 -13.91
CA THR A 214 -9.94 2.46 -13.65
C THR A 214 -9.15 2.15 -12.38
N LYS A 215 -8.01 2.83 -12.22
CA LYS A 215 -7.17 2.78 -11.04
C LYS A 215 -6.91 4.19 -10.52
N ALA A 216 -6.68 4.30 -9.23
CA ALA A 216 -6.17 5.50 -8.60
C ALA A 216 -5.11 5.11 -7.57
N ASP A 217 -4.13 5.98 -7.42
CA ASP A 217 -3.04 5.79 -6.48
C ASP A 217 -3.07 6.89 -5.42
N SER A 218 -2.70 6.54 -4.20
CA SER A 218 -2.48 7.45 -3.09
C SER A 218 -1.32 6.95 -2.27
N ALA A 219 -0.81 7.76 -1.35
CA ALA A 219 0.28 7.35 -0.47
C ALA A 219 0.18 8.04 0.88
N PHE A 220 0.77 7.40 1.90
CA PHE A 220 1.01 8.00 3.19
C PHE A 220 2.38 7.58 3.72
N GLU A 221 2.88 8.30 4.70
CA GLU A 221 4.20 8.07 5.27
C GLU A 221 4.09 7.71 6.76
N ILE A 222 4.82 6.68 7.17
CA ILE A 222 5.00 6.35 8.59
C ILE A 222 6.40 6.78 9.02
N VAL A 223 6.46 7.68 10.00
CA VAL A 223 7.71 8.23 10.53
C VAL A 223 7.83 7.94 12.02
N LYS A 224 9.05 7.67 12.47
CA LYS A 224 9.34 7.54 13.89
C LYS A 224 9.74 8.88 14.45
N VAL A 225 9.10 9.30 15.53
CA VAL A 225 9.52 10.49 16.28
C VAL A 225 10.44 10.04 17.39
N GLY A 226 11.70 10.48 17.33
CA GLY A 226 12.70 10.24 18.35
C GLY A 226 12.66 11.28 19.48
N PHE A 227 13.30 10.97 20.59
CA PHE A 227 13.49 11.89 21.74
C PHE A 227 14.10 13.24 21.30
N GLU A 228 15.03 13.21 20.34
CA GLU A 228 15.66 14.40 19.78
C GLU A 228 14.64 15.38 19.14
N GLN A 229 13.69 14.85 18.40
CA GLN A 229 12.64 15.66 17.78
C GLN A 229 11.65 16.20 18.83
N PHE A 230 11.33 15.42 19.87
CA PHE A 230 10.54 15.88 21.01
C PHE A 230 11.23 17.04 21.71
N VAL A 231 12.52 16.92 22.02
CA VAL A 231 13.34 17.97 22.64
C VAL A 231 13.39 19.21 21.75
N ALA A 232 13.68 19.04 20.46
CA ALA A 232 13.75 20.16 19.51
C ALA A 232 12.41 20.89 19.36
N THR A 233 11.30 20.16 19.31
CA THR A 233 9.95 20.72 19.21
C THR A 233 9.56 21.47 20.49
N THR A 234 9.81 20.85 21.65
CA THR A 234 9.51 21.45 22.97
C THR A 234 10.34 22.69 23.21
N SER A 235 11.63 22.71 22.83
CA SER A 235 12.48 23.88 22.95
C SER A 235 12.02 25.05 22.07
N ARG A 236 11.46 24.78 20.90
CA ARG A 236 10.96 25.82 19.99
C ARG A 236 9.56 26.33 20.36
N GLN A 237 8.65 25.42 20.76
CA GLN A 237 7.27 25.78 21.05
C GLN A 237 7.06 26.30 22.48
N ASN A 238 7.83 25.78 23.43
CA ASN A 238 7.71 26.11 24.86
C ASN A 238 9.09 26.39 25.49
N GLY A 239 9.86 27.34 24.92
CA GLY A 239 11.24 27.62 25.29
C GLY A 239 11.41 27.97 26.79
N LEU A 240 10.42 28.64 27.43
CA LEU A 240 10.45 28.92 28.86
C LEU A 240 10.36 27.64 29.71
N ILE A 241 9.46 26.73 29.36
CA ILE A 241 9.28 25.45 30.08
C ILE A 241 10.55 24.59 29.89
N TYR A 242 11.08 24.52 28.67
CA TYR A 242 12.32 23.82 28.39
C TYR A 242 13.50 24.40 29.20
N GLY A 243 13.65 25.72 29.23
CA GLY A 243 14.68 26.40 30.01
C GLY A 243 14.57 26.14 31.50
N LEU A 244 13.37 26.13 32.08
CA LEU A 244 13.15 25.82 33.48
C LEU A 244 13.51 24.37 33.82
N ILE A 245 13.11 23.41 32.96
CA ILE A 245 13.42 21.98 33.16
C ILE A 245 14.94 21.76 33.07
N THR A 246 15.62 22.32 32.09
CA THR A 246 17.08 22.20 31.93
C THR A 246 17.85 22.84 33.11
N ALA A 247 17.40 24.00 33.59
CA ALA A 247 17.99 24.65 34.78
C ALA A 247 17.79 23.79 36.05
N ALA A 248 16.58 23.24 36.25
CA ALA A 248 16.31 22.35 37.37
C ALA A 248 17.16 21.06 37.32
N MET A 249 17.31 20.46 36.13
CA MET A 249 18.17 19.29 35.94
C MET A 249 19.65 19.59 36.24
N ALA A 250 20.15 20.76 35.79
CA ALA A 250 21.53 21.18 36.07
C ALA A 250 21.76 21.36 37.57
N LEU A 251 20.83 22.01 38.29
CA LEU A 251 20.89 22.19 39.75
C LEU A 251 20.86 20.83 40.48
N MET A 252 19.96 19.92 40.08
CA MET A 252 19.88 18.58 40.66
C MET A 252 21.18 17.77 40.44
N THR A 253 21.72 17.83 39.22
CA THR A 253 22.97 17.12 38.90
C THR A 253 24.15 17.71 39.72
N GLY A 254 24.23 19.03 39.82
CA GLY A 254 25.24 19.70 40.62
C GLY A 254 25.13 19.36 42.14
N TRP A 255 23.89 19.35 42.63
CA TRP A 255 23.62 18.94 44.04
C TRP A 255 23.96 17.46 44.28
N MET A 256 23.56 16.55 43.41
CA MET A 256 23.95 15.14 43.50
C MET A 256 25.46 14.94 43.42
N ALA A 257 26.14 15.62 42.52
CA ALA A 257 27.59 15.58 42.43
C ALA A 257 28.26 16.08 43.73
N SER A 258 27.74 17.13 44.34
CA SER A 258 28.23 17.66 45.63
C SER A 258 28.10 16.64 46.77
N ILE A 259 27.02 15.81 46.78
CA ILE A 259 26.84 14.76 47.77
C ILE A 259 27.79 13.59 47.52
N VAL A 260 27.90 13.12 46.29
CA VAL A 260 28.67 11.94 45.90
C VAL A 260 30.20 12.18 46.05
N PHE A 261 30.65 13.38 45.71
CA PHE A 261 32.07 13.74 45.73
C PHE A 261 32.49 14.55 46.97
N ARG A 262 31.57 14.66 47.94
CA ARG A 262 31.93 15.26 49.25
C ARG A 262 32.85 14.28 49.98
N LYS A 263 34.16 14.57 49.92
CA LYS A 263 35.17 13.95 50.79
C LYS A 263 35.13 14.66 52.13
N ASP A 264 34.86 13.88 53.19
CA ASP A 264 35.14 14.29 54.59
C ASP A 264 36.60 14.51 54.79
#